data_eaec517d193215fb41e100e6bb5777c1
#
_entry.id   eaec517d193215fb41e100e6bb5777c1
#
_cell.length_a   1.000
_cell.length_b   1.000
_cell.length_c   1.000
_cell.angle_alpha   90.00
_cell.angle_beta   90.00
_cell.angle_gamma   90.00
#
_symmetry.space_group_name_H-M   'P 1'
#
loop_
_entity.id
_entity.type
_entity.pdbx_description
1 polymer ?
#
loop_
_entity_poly.entity_id
_entity_poly.type
_entity_poly.pdbx_seq_one_letter_code
_entity_poly.pdbx_strand_id
1 'polypeptide(L)'
;IEEKNNHVLEVMVSSVRPFDLMMGKILGVASVAIVQVLLWGVLIAGVGALVMPHLMPEDVMASAQAMQQGMPDAASMSGMNPEMLQAVAAMTDLGYIVKIFVSLLLFVFGGYLLYSAMFAAVGSAVDNVQDASQLQMPITLPIILALLMMFVVIKDPNSQLAFWFSIIPFTSPVVMMARIPCGIPTWEIVVSLAVLYATFMLSLIHI
;
A
#
# COMPACT_ATOMS: atom_id res chain seq x y z
N ILE A 1 -15.80 -20.32 3.75
CA ILE A 1 -15.82 -21.49 4.66
C ILE A 1 -17.12 -21.51 5.46
N GLU A 2 -17.52 -20.40 6.08
CA GLU A 2 -18.77 -20.31 6.85
C GLU A 2 -20.02 -20.56 5.99
N GLU A 3 -20.04 -20.10 4.76
CA GLU A 3 -21.11 -20.33 3.78
C GLU A 3 -21.17 -21.79 3.27
N LYS A 4 -20.02 -22.48 3.23
CA LYS A 4 -19.91 -23.88 2.88
C LYS A 4 -20.52 -24.75 3.99
N ASN A 5 -20.28 -24.40 5.26
CA ASN A 5 -20.84 -25.07 6.42
C ASN A 5 -22.36 -24.90 6.58
N ASN A 6 -22.92 -23.79 6.10
CA ASN A 6 -24.33 -23.45 6.25
C ASN A 6 -25.20 -23.87 5.06
N HIS A 7 -24.68 -24.69 4.12
CA HIS A 7 -25.36 -25.13 2.88
C HIS A 7 -25.88 -23.98 1.99
N VAL A 8 -25.54 -22.73 2.29
CA VAL A 8 -25.93 -21.55 1.50
C VAL A 8 -25.32 -21.60 0.11
N LEU A 9 -24.12 -22.21 -0.01
CA LEU A 9 -23.44 -22.39 -1.29
C LEU A 9 -24.21 -23.27 -2.25
N GLU A 10 -24.87 -24.32 -1.79
CA GLU A 10 -25.63 -25.25 -2.66
C GLU A 10 -26.77 -24.52 -3.38
N VAL A 11 -27.42 -23.59 -2.70
CA VAL A 11 -28.53 -22.80 -3.28
C VAL A 11 -27.98 -21.73 -4.23
N MET A 12 -26.84 -21.11 -3.92
CA MET A 12 -26.25 -20.05 -4.75
C MET A 12 -25.53 -20.58 -6.00
N VAL A 13 -24.84 -21.72 -5.91
CA VAL A 13 -24.15 -22.37 -7.06
C VAL A 13 -25.13 -22.87 -8.11
N SER A 14 -26.36 -23.12 -7.74
CA SER A 14 -27.40 -23.49 -8.72
C SER A 14 -27.84 -22.31 -9.62
N SER A 15 -27.59 -21.06 -9.21
CA SER A 15 -28.05 -19.84 -9.90
C SER A 15 -26.95 -18.95 -10.47
N VAL A 16 -25.73 -19.02 -9.93
CA VAL A 16 -24.61 -18.16 -10.31
C VAL A 16 -23.31 -18.96 -10.45
N ARG A 17 -22.44 -18.58 -11.41
CA ARG A 17 -21.14 -19.24 -11.56
C ARG A 17 -20.28 -19.00 -10.32
N PRO A 18 -19.59 -20.03 -9.77
CA PRO A 18 -18.77 -19.92 -8.57
C PRO A 18 -17.71 -18.79 -8.67
N PHE A 19 -17.12 -18.61 -9.86
CA PHE A 19 -16.15 -17.56 -10.14
C PHE A 19 -16.76 -16.16 -9.97
N ASP A 20 -17.94 -15.89 -10.49
CA ASP A 20 -18.61 -14.59 -10.42
C ASP A 20 -18.95 -14.23 -8.96
N LEU A 21 -19.33 -15.22 -8.18
CA LEU A 21 -19.64 -15.05 -6.76
C LEU A 21 -18.39 -14.71 -5.95
N MET A 22 -17.28 -15.40 -6.17
CA MET A 22 -16.01 -15.11 -5.50
C MET A 22 -15.44 -13.76 -5.93
N MET A 23 -15.47 -13.45 -7.23
CA MET A 23 -15.01 -12.17 -7.75
C MET A 23 -15.87 -11.01 -7.24
N GLY A 24 -17.19 -11.20 -7.15
CA GLY A 24 -18.10 -10.21 -6.57
C GLY A 24 -17.76 -9.88 -5.12
N LYS A 25 -17.42 -10.87 -4.29
CA LYS A 25 -16.98 -10.66 -2.90
C LYS A 25 -15.64 -9.93 -2.83
N ILE A 26 -14.67 -10.38 -3.61
CA ILE A 26 -13.33 -9.75 -3.65
C ILE A 26 -13.47 -8.28 -4.06
N LEU A 27 -14.18 -7.98 -5.15
CA LEU A 27 -14.39 -6.61 -5.62
C LEU A 27 -15.23 -5.77 -4.66
N GLY A 28 -16.24 -6.37 -4.02
CA GLY A 28 -17.07 -5.71 -3.03
C GLY A 28 -16.24 -5.20 -1.83
N VAL A 29 -15.43 -6.06 -1.24
CA VAL A 29 -14.55 -5.67 -0.11
C VAL A 29 -13.45 -4.72 -0.59
N ALA A 30 -12.89 -4.92 -1.78
CA ALA A 30 -11.91 -4.02 -2.37
C ALA A 30 -12.48 -2.60 -2.54
N SER A 31 -13.72 -2.46 -2.99
CA SER A 31 -14.37 -1.14 -3.16
C SER A 31 -14.52 -0.41 -1.83
N VAL A 32 -14.88 -1.10 -0.77
CA VAL A 32 -14.95 -0.53 0.58
C VAL A 32 -13.57 -0.05 1.05
N ALA A 33 -12.53 -0.86 0.85
CA ALA A 33 -11.16 -0.49 1.21
C ALA A 33 -10.68 0.75 0.44
N ILE A 34 -10.96 0.84 -0.87
CA ILE A 34 -10.63 2.01 -1.69
C ILE A 34 -11.35 3.26 -1.16
N VAL A 35 -12.66 3.19 -0.93
CA VAL A 35 -13.43 4.31 -0.39
C VAL A 35 -12.87 4.75 0.96
N GLN A 36 -12.50 3.82 1.82
CA GLN A 36 -11.91 4.12 3.12
C GLN A 36 -10.56 4.82 3.00
N VAL A 37 -9.67 4.36 2.11
CA VAL A 37 -8.37 5.03 1.86
C VAL A 37 -8.56 6.42 1.27
N LEU A 38 -9.50 6.60 0.34
CA LEU A 38 -9.86 7.91 -0.22
C LEU A 38 -10.37 8.86 0.88
N LEU A 39 -11.25 8.38 1.74
CA LEU A 39 -11.79 9.17 2.85
C LEU A 39 -10.68 9.61 3.81
N TRP A 40 -9.78 8.72 4.17
CA TRP A 40 -8.62 9.06 5.00
C TRP A 40 -7.69 10.05 4.29
N GLY A 41 -7.46 9.88 2.98
CA GLY A 41 -6.67 10.82 2.19
C GLY A 41 -7.26 12.23 2.20
N VAL A 42 -8.57 12.35 1.98
CA VAL A 42 -9.28 13.65 2.05
C VAL A 42 -9.22 14.24 3.45
N LEU A 43 -9.40 13.42 4.50
CA LEU A 43 -9.29 13.86 5.89
C LEU A 43 -7.89 14.40 6.20
N ILE A 44 -6.85 13.64 5.88
CA ILE A 44 -5.45 14.04 6.13
C ILE A 44 -5.12 15.32 5.35
N ALA A 45 -5.50 15.41 4.07
CA ALA A 45 -5.29 16.60 3.26
C ALA A 45 -6.06 17.81 3.80
N GLY A 46 -7.32 17.64 4.19
CA GLY A 46 -8.16 18.69 4.74
C GLY A 46 -7.67 19.20 6.10
N VAL A 47 -7.35 18.29 7.02
CA VAL A 47 -6.77 18.64 8.32
C VAL A 47 -5.39 19.30 8.12
N GLY A 48 -4.55 18.75 7.23
CA GLY A 48 -3.25 19.35 6.90
C GLY A 48 -3.39 20.78 6.38
N ALA A 49 -4.28 21.02 5.42
CA ALA A 49 -4.51 22.34 4.86
C ALA A 49 -5.03 23.37 5.88
N LEU A 50 -5.82 22.92 6.86
CA LEU A 50 -6.35 23.81 7.91
C LEU A 50 -5.35 24.04 9.05
N VAL A 51 -4.60 23.02 9.44
CA VAL A 51 -3.76 23.03 10.65
C VAL A 51 -2.35 23.52 10.36
N MET A 52 -1.77 23.17 9.18
CA MET A 52 -0.41 23.56 8.81
C MET A 52 -0.16 25.07 8.86
N PRO A 53 -1.03 25.94 8.31
CA PRO A 53 -0.82 27.38 8.36
C PRO A 53 -0.85 27.97 9.78
N HIS A 54 -1.51 27.26 10.74
CA HIS A 54 -1.63 27.73 12.12
C HIS A 54 -0.51 27.21 13.04
N LEU A 55 0.09 26.07 12.68
CA LEU A 55 1.15 25.45 13.48
C LEU A 55 2.55 25.83 13.02
N MET A 56 2.73 26.17 11.73
CA MET A 56 4.03 26.50 11.19
C MET A 56 4.21 28.02 11.09
N PRO A 57 5.34 28.57 11.59
CA PRO A 57 5.69 29.96 11.40
C PRO A 57 5.79 30.31 9.90
N GLU A 58 5.45 31.54 9.54
CA GLU A 58 5.43 32.00 8.14
C GLU A 58 6.81 31.91 7.47
N ASP A 59 7.88 32.16 8.22
CA ASP A 59 9.27 32.03 7.79
C ASP A 59 9.65 30.60 7.40
N VAL A 60 9.12 29.57 8.09
CA VAL A 60 9.34 28.17 7.75
C VAL A 60 8.61 27.79 6.47
N MET A 61 7.38 28.26 6.29
CA MET A 61 6.61 28.01 5.06
C MET A 61 7.23 28.72 3.85
N ALA A 62 7.67 29.96 4.01
CA ALA A 62 8.36 30.71 2.97
C ALA A 62 9.69 30.04 2.58
N SER A 63 10.46 29.55 3.56
CA SER A 63 11.72 28.83 3.33
C SER A 63 11.51 27.48 2.63
N ALA A 64 10.44 26.74 2.97
CA ALA A 64 10.09 25.51 2.31
C ALA A 64 9.70 25.73 0.84
N GLN A 65 8.94 26.79 0.55
CA GLN A 65 8.60 27.18 -0.83
C GLN A 65 9.83 27.64 -1.63
N ALA A 66 10.74 28.41 -1.01
CA ALA A 66 11.99 28.83 -1.64
C ALA A 66 12.88 27.61 -1.98
N MET A 67 12.89 26.59 -1.13
CA MET A 67 13.61 25.35 -1.39
C MET A 67 13.03 24.57 -2.58
N GLN A 68 11.71 24.53 -2.71
CA GLN A 68 11.04 23.93 -3.89
C GLN A 68 11.39 24.70 -5.19
N GLN A 69 11.63 26.00 -5.11
CA GLN A 69 12.05 26.83 -6.23
C GLN A 69 13.56 26.73 -6.54
N GLY A 70 14.28 25.84 -5.83
CA GLY A 70 15.70 25.57 -6.08
C GLY A 70 16.66 26.57 -5.45
N MET A 71 16.26 27.29 -4.39
CA MET A 71 17.15 28.16 -3.63
C MET A 71 17.86 27.36 -2.52
N PRO A 72 19.19 27.07 -2.65
CA PRO A 72 19.90 26.21 -1.70
C PRO A 72 20.07 26.83 -0.31
N ASP A 73 20.03 28.16 -0.20
CA ASP A 73 20.24 28.89 1.07
C ASP A 73 18.96 29.10 1.89
N ALA A 74 17.82 28.52 1.44
CA ALA A 74 16.54 28.63 2.14
C ALA A 74 16.58 28.06 3.57
N ALA A 75 17.43 27.06 3.82
CA ALA A 75 17.61 26.46 5.14
C ALA A 75 18.21 27.46 6.15
N SER A 76 19.09 28.35 5.72
CA SER A 76 19.70 29.39 6.58
C SER A 76 18.69 30.47 7.01
N MET A 77 17.64 30.69 6.22
CA MET A 77 16.60 31.68 6.50
C MET A 77 15.64 31.25 7.60
N SER A 78 15.39 29.95 7.75
CA SER A 78 14.44 29.42 8.76
C SER A 78 15.10 29.03 10.07
N GLY A 79 16.44 28.96 10.13
CA GLY A 79 17.18 28.45 11.30
C GLY A 79 16.89 26.96 11.61
N MET A 80 16.19 26.25 10.74
CA MET A 80 15.86 24.83 10.89
C MET A 80 16.96 23.94 10.29
N ASN A 81 16.99 22.69 10.79
CA ASN A 81 17.84 21.66 10.20
C ASN A 81 17.43 21.43 8.73
N PRO A 82 18.37 21.37 7.76
CA PRO A 82 18.07 21.18 6.33
C PRO A 82 17.18 19.95 6.06
N GLU A 83 17.35 18.86 6.82
CA GLU A 83 16.53 17.65 6.67
C GLU A 83 15.05 17.87 7.05
N MET A 84 14.81 18.65 8.12
CA MET A 84 13.45 19.00 8.52
C MET A 84 12.79 19.92 7.50
N LEU A 85 13.53 20.89 6.96
CA LEU A 85 13.01 21.78 5.94
C LEU A 85 12.69 21.04 4.64
N GLN A 86 13.52 20.07 4.23
CA GLN A 86 13.22 19.18 3.09
C GLN A 86 11.95 18.38 3.32
N ALA A 87 11.75 17.85 4.52
CA ALA A 87 10.54 17.11 4.86
C ALA A 87 9.28 18.00 4.77
N VAL A 88 9.35 19.24 5.26
CA VAL A 88 8.25 20.22 5.16
C VAL A 88 8.01 20.60 3.70
N ALA A 89 9.06 20.87 2.93
CA ALA A 89 8.95 21.19 1.51
C ALA A 89 8.31 20.04 0.71
N ALA A 90 8.69 18.78 1.00
CA ALA A 90 8.07 17.60 0.39
C ALA A 90 6.59 17.46 0.76
N MET A 91 6.21 17.76 2.00
CA MET A 91 4.80 17.70 2.45
C MET A 91 3.93 18.83 1.86
N THR A 92 4.53 19.89 1.34
CA THR A 92 3.81 20.99 0.66
C THR A 92 3.81 20.84 -0.86
N ASP A 93 4.61 19.92 -1.43
CA ASP A 93 4.61 19.63 -2.86
C ASP A 93 3.42 18.72 -3.23
N LEU A 94 2.46 19.30 -3.95
CA LEU A 94 1.28 18.58 -4.41
C LEU A 94 1.65 17.38 -5.30
N GLY A 95 2.67 17.50 -6.16
CA GLY A 95 3.12 16.41 -7.02
C GLY A 95 3.64 15.21 -6.22
N TYR A 96 4.39 15.49 -5.17
CA TYR A 96 4.91 14.46 -4.26
C TYR A 96 3.78 13.78 -3.47
N ILE A 97 2.84 14.55 -2.92
CA ILE A 97 1.67 14.02 -2.19
C ILE A 97 0.83 13.14 -3.11
N VAL A 98 0.53 13.59 -4.33
CA VAL A 98 -0.23 12.82 -5.33
C VAL A 98 0.51 11.53 -5.69
N LYS A 99 1.83 11.57 -5.89
CA LYS A 99 2.65 10.38 -6.16
C LYS A 99 2.52 9.35 -5.05
N ILE A 100 2.67 9.75 -3.78
CA ILE A 100 2.53 8.86 -2.62
C ILE A 100 1.12 8.27 -2.58
N PHE A 101 0.09 9.12 -2.73
CA PHE A 101 -1.30 8.70 -2.59
C PHE A 101 -1.73 7.74 -3.70
N VAL A 102 -1.36 8.02 -4.95
CA VAL A 102 -1.64 7.13 -6.09
C VAL A 102 -0.90 5.80 -5.92
N SER A 103 0.37 5.85 -5.50
CA SER A 103 1.13 4.63 -5.23
C SER A 103 0.50 3.81 -4.10
N LEU A 104 0.06 4.47 -3.02
CA LEU A 104 -0.66 3.82 -1.92
C LEU A 104 -1.89 3.06 -2.41
N LEU A 105 -2.75 3.73 -3.19
CA LEU A 105 -3.96 3.10 -3.75
C LEU A 105 -3.62 1.89 -4.60
N LEU A 106 -2.61 2.00 -5.49
CA LEU A 106 -2.23 0.92 -6.40
C LEU A 106 -1.62 -0.27 -5.63
N PHE A 107 -0.75 -0.03 -4.63
CA PHE A 107 -0.16 -1.11 -3.85
C PHE A 107 -1.15 -1.76 -2.90
N VAL A 108 -2.02 -0.99 -2.24
CA VAL A 108 -3.08 -1.54 -1.37
C VAL A 108 -4.04 -2.38 -2.19
N PHE A 109 -4.49 -1.87 -3.34
CA PHE A 109 -5.40 -2.60 -4.21
C PHE A 109 -4.75 -3.87 -4.79
N GLY A 110 -3.54 -3.76 -5.35
CA GLY A 110 -2.80 -4.90 -5.90
C GLY A 110 -2.46 -5.95 -4.84
N GLY A 111 -2.02 -5.53 -3.65
CA GLY A 111 -1.77 -6.41 -2.52
C GLY A 111 -3.03 -7.12 -2.05
N TYR A 112 -4.13 -6.38 -1.89
CA TYR A 112 -5.43 -6.95 -1.56
C TYR A 112 -5.87 -8.02 -2.58
N LEU A 113 -5.78 -7.72 -3.88
CA LEU A 113 -6.14 -8.68 -4.93
C LEU A 113 -5.26 -9.93 -4.89
N LEU A 114 -3.95 -9.78 -4.72
CA LEU A 114 -3.03 -10.91 -4.65
C LEU A 114 -3.35 -11.82 -3.45
N TYR A 115 -3.46 -11.25 -2.25
CA TYR A 115 -3.74 -12.02 -1.05
C TYR A 115 -5.15 -12.61 -1.05
N SER A 116 -6.15 -11.89 -1.56
CA SER A 116 -7.51 -12.42 -1.67
C SER A 116 -7.60 -13.62 -2.63
N ALA A 117 -6.85 -13.60 -3.74
CA ALA A 117 -6.73 -14.74 -4.63
C ALA A 117 -6.11 -15.96 -3.93
N MET A 118 -5.03 -15.75 -3.16
CA MET A 118 -4.40 -16.83 -2.38
C MET A 118 -5.34 -17.41 -1.33
N PHE A 119 -6.07 -16.56 -0.58
CA PHE A 119 -7.06 -17.03 0.39
C PHE A 119 -8.26 -17.71 -0.28
N ALA A 120 -8.65 -17.26 -1.48
CA ALA A 120 -9.68 -17.91 -2.27
C ALA A 120 -9.25 -19.34 -2.69
N ALA A 121 -7.99 -19.50 -3.13
CA ALA A 121 -7.42 -20.81 -3.46
C ALA A 121 -7.44 -21.76 -2.26
N VAL A 122 -7.01 -21.28 -1.08
CA VAL A 122 -7.10 -22.07 0.16
C VAL A 122 -8.55 -22.42 0.49
N GLY A 123 -9.47 -21.46 0.40
CA GLY A 123 -10.89 -21.69 0.67
C GLY A 123 -11.55 -22.70 -0.26
N SER A 124 -11.06 -22.83 -1.50
CA SER A 124 -11.54 -23.84 -2.47
C SER A 124 -10.97 -25.24 -2.19
N ALA A 125 -9.76 -25.32 -1.64
CA ALA A 125 -9.02 -26.57 -1.44
C ALA A 125 -9.38 -27.32 -0.14
N VAL A 126 -10.04 -26.65 0.82
CA VAL A 126 -10.34 -27.24 2.13
C VAL A 126 -11.84 -27.40 2.38
N ASP A 127 -12.19 -28.49 3.06
CA ASP A 127 -13.57 -28.77 3.48
C ASP A 127 -13.85 -28.32 4.92
N ASN A 128 -12.83 -28.32 5.78
CA ASN A 128 -12.97 -28.00 7.20
C ASN A 128 -12.28 -26.67 7.56
N VAL A 129 -12.85 -25.95 8.53
CA VAL A 129 -12.29 -24.67 9.06
C VAL A 129 -10.92 -24.88 9.70
N GLN A 130 -10.69 -26.04 10.33
CA GLN A 130 -9.41 -26.36 10.98
C GLN A 130 -8.27 -26.51 9.97
N ASP A 131 -8.52 -27.16 8.83
CA ASP A 131 -7.54 -27.33 7.76
C ASP A 131 -7.22 -25.97 7.08
N ALA A 132 -8.24 -25.12 6.93
CA ALA A 132 -8.06 -23.77 6.42
C ALA A 132 -7.09 -22.93 7.27
N SER A 133 -7.18 -23.04 8.60
CA SER A 133 -6.30 -22.27 9.51
C SER A 133 -4.83 -22.67 9.37
N GLN A 134 -4.53 -23.94 9.10
CA GLN A 134 -3.16 -24.41 8.87
C GLN A 134 -2.62 -23.91 7.52
N LEU A 135 -3.44 -23.88 6.47
CA LEU A 135 -3.06 -23.38 5.16
C LEU A 135 -2.98 -21.85 5.08
N GLN A 136 -3.53 -21.11 6.05
CA GLN A 136 -3.34 -19.67 6.16
C GLN A 136 -1.90 -19.28 6.59
N MET A 137 -1.22 -20.14 7.35
CA MET A 137 0.13 -19.87 7.85
C MET A 137 1.12 -19.51 6.71
N PRO A 138 1.26 -20.28 5.63
CA PRO A 138 2.16 -19.95 4.52
C PRO A 138 1.84 -18.60 3.86
N ILE A 139 0.56 -18.19 3.85
CA ILE A 139 0.14 -16.90 3.26
C ILE A 139 0.47 -15.73 4.21
N THR A 140 0.34 -15.93 5.50
CA THR A 140 0.60 -14.90 6.52
C THR A 140 2.08 -14.66 6.72
N LEU A 141 2.93 -15.65 6.50
CA LEU A 141 4.36 -15.58 6.75
C LEU A 141 5.07 -14.48 5.93
N PRO A 142 4.82 -14.29 4.63
CA PRO A 142 5.35 -13.17 3.85
C PRO A 142 4.93 -11.79 4.39
N ILE A 143 3.71 -11.67 4.94
CA ILE A 143 3.23 -10.41 5.53
C ILE A 143 4.05 -10.08 6.79
N ILE A 144 4.26 -11.07 7.67
CA ILE A 144 5.09 -10.90 8.88
C ILE A 144 6.51 -10.52 8.48
N LEU A 145 7.07 -11.19 7.47
CA LEU A 145 8.39 -10.88 6.96
C LEU A 145 8.48 -9.45 6.40
N ALA A 146 7.46 -9.00 5.67
CA ALA A 146 7.38 -7.63 5.17
C ALA A 146 7.36 -6.59 6.31
N LEU A 147 6.62 -6.87 7.39
CA LEU A 147 6.61 -6.01 8.58
C LEU A 147 7.98 -5.96 9.27
N LEU A 148 8.68 -7.08 9.36
CA LEU A 148 10.06 -7.11 9.90
C LEU A 148 11.02 -6.30 9.00
N MET A 149 10.85 -6.36 7.68
CA MET A 149 11.67 -5.60 6.74
C MET A 149 11.44 -4.09 6.84
N MET A 150 10.31 -3.61 7.35
CA MET A 150 10.12 -2.18 7.61
C MET A 150 11.18 -1.60 8.55
N PHE A 151 11.65 -2.35 9.53
CA PHE A 151 12.74 -1.91 10.41
C PHE A 151 14.07 -1.72 9.67
N VAL A 152 14.33 -2.53 8.65
CA VAL A 152 15.50 -2.36 7.77
C VAL A 152 15.33 -1.12 6.91
N VAL A 153 14.15 -0.93 6.33
CA VAL A 153 13.83 0.24 5.48
C VAL A 153 13.95 1.56 6.24
N ILE A 154 13.49 1.60 7.49
CA ILE A 154 13.59 2.81 8.33
C ILE A 154 15.06 3.19 8.59
N LYS A 155 15.96 2.21 8.70
CA LYS A 155 17.38 2.45 8.93
C LYS A 155 18.14 2.80 7.65
N ASP A 156 17.89 2.06 6.58
CA ASP A 156 18.52 2.26 5.27
C ASP A 156 17.56 1.88 4.13
N PRO A 157 16.80 2.85 3.60
CA PRO A 157 15.84 2.63 2.51
C PRO A 157 16.48 2.16 1.21
N ASN A 158 17.79 2.44 1.01
CA ASN A 158 18.53 2.11 -0.20
C ASN A 158 19.34 0.82 -0.09
N SER A 159 19.23 0.08 1.02
CA SER A 159 19.91 -1.20 1.19
C SER A 159 19.45 -2.22 0.14
N GLN A 160 20.34 -3.14 -0.22
CA GLN A 160 20.03 -4.24 -1.15
C GLN A 160 18.84 -5.07 -0.65
N LEU A 161 18.72 -5.29 0.65
CA LEU A 161 17.60 -6.02 1.24
C LEU A 161 16.28 -5.25 1.01
N ALA A 162 16.24 -3.96 1.33
CA ALA A 162 15.06 -3.13 1.09
C ALA A 162 14.64 -3.13 -0.39
N PHE A 163 15.60 -3.07 -1.32
CA PHE A 163 15.36 -3.15 -2.75
C PHE A 163 14.69 -4.47 -3.14
N TRP A 164 15.29 -5.62 -2.81
CA TRP A 164 14.73 -6.92 -3.20
C TRP A 164 13.35 -7.18 -2.59
N PHE A 165 13.16 -6.88 -1.30
CA PHE A 165 11.86 -7.07 -0.64
C PHE A 165 10.78 -6.11 -1.16
N SER A 166 11.15 -4.98 -1.74
CA SER A 166 10.21 -4.08 -2.39
C SER A 166 9.77 -4.53 -3.79
N ILE A 167 10.51 -5.46 -4.43
CA ILE A 167 10.15 -6.03 -5.74
C ILE A 167 9.39 -7.35 -5.59
N ILE A 168 9.69 -8.15 -4.57
CA ILE A 168 8.98 -9.42 -4.32
C ILE A 168 7.49 -9.14 -4.10
N PRO A 169 6.57 -9.72 -4.91
CA PRO A 169 5.15 -9.32 -4.94
C PRO A 169 4.43 -9.54 -3.62
N PHE A 170 4.86 -10.53 -2.82
CA PHE A 170 4.24 -10.82 -1.53
C PHE A 170 4.62 -9.80 -0.44
N THR A 171 5.77 -9.17 -0.53
CA THR A 171 6.24 -8.20 0.46
C THR A 171 6.14 -6.76 -0.05
N SER A 172 6.08 -6.59 -1.37
CA SER A 172 6.13 -5.28 -2.02
C SER A 172 5.04 -4.31 -1.57
N PRO A 173 3.77 -4.71 -1.32
CA PRO A 173 2.73 -3.76 -0.91
C PRO A 173 3.05 -3.04 0.41
N VAL A 174 3.78 -3.69 1.30
CA VAL A 174 4.17 -3.13 2.60
C VAL A 174 5.52 -2.42 2.50
N VAL A 175 6.55 -3.11 1.97
CA VAL A 175 7.93 -2.61 1.95
C VAL A 175 8.09 -1.42 1.01
N MET A 176 7.47 -1.47 -0.19
CA MET A 176 7.55 -0.37 -1.14
C MET A 176 6.87 0.89 -0.59
N MET A 177 5.75 0.76 0.09
CA MET A 177 5.07 1.90 0.72
C MET A 177 5.92 2.60 1.78
N ALA A 178 6.75 1.85 2.52
CA ALA A 178 7.69 2.42 3.47
C ALA A 178 8.88 3.13 2.77
N ARG A 179 9.26 2.69 1.55
CA ARG A 179 10.39 3.27 0.79
C ARG A 179 10.01 4.50 -0.03
N ILE A 180 8.78 4.61 -0.53
CA ILE A 180 8.34 5.73 -1.40
C ILE A 180 8.61 7.09 -0.78
N PRO A 181 8.31 7.34 0.53
CA PRO A 181 8.60 8.62 1.16
C PRO A 181 10.09 8.96 1.27
N CYS A 182 10.97 7.98 1.10
CA CYS A 182 12.43 8.18 1.15
C CYS A 182 13.04 8.63 -0.20
N GLY A 183 12.20 9.01 -1.17
CA GLY A 183 12.68 9.59 -2.44
C GLY A 183 13.26 8.60 -3.44
N ILE A 184 12.79 7.34 -3.44
CA ILE A 184 13.24 6.33 -4.39
C ILE A 184 12.87 6.69 -5.84
N PRO A 185 13.65 6.19 -6.83
CA PRO A 185 13.40 6.45 -8.24
C PRO A 185 12.08 5.82 -8.69
N THR A 186 11.33 6.53 -9.53
CA THR A 186 9.98 6.13 -9.97
C THR A 186 9.96 4.80 -10.75
N TRP A 187 11.07 4.44 -11.41
CA TRP A 187 11.15 3.17 -12.14
C TRP A 187 11.05 1.94 -11.20
N GLU A 188 11.57 2.02 -9.97
CA GLU A 188 11.44 0.94 -8.98
C GLU A 188 9.98 0.73 -8.60
N ILE A 189 9.21 1.82 -8.44
CA ILE A 189 7.78 1.76 -8.14
C ILE A 189 7.02 1.07 -9.27
N VAL A 190 7.32 1.46 -10.51
CA VAL A 190 6.66 0.89 -11.70
C VAL A 190 6.98 -0.60 -11.87
N VAL A 191 8.25 -0.98 -11.70
CA VAL A 191 8.67 -2.39 -11.79
C VAL A 191 7.99 -3.22 -10.71
N SER A 192 7.98 -2.75 -9.47
CA SER A 192 7.34 -3.45 -8.36
C SER A 192 5.83 -3.62 -8.59
N LEU A 193 5.13 -2.58 -9.06
CA LEU A 193 3.71 -2.67 -9.42
C LEU A 193 3.49 -3.67 -10.57
N ALA A 194 4.31 -3.62 -11.61
CA ALA A 194 4.20 -4.54 -12.73
C ALA A 194 4.36 -6.01 -12.30
N VAL A 195 5.33 -6.29 -11.45
CA VAL A 195 5.55 -7.64 -10.89
C VAL A 195 4.38 -8.07 -10.00
N LEU A 196 3.87 -7.17 -9.14
CA LEU A 196 2.73 -7.43 -8.27
C LEU A 196 1.48 -7.82 -9.07
N TYR A 197 1.11 -7.00 -10.05
CA TYR A 197 -0.08 -7.26 -10.88
C TYR A 197 0.11 -8.46 -11.82
N ALA A 198 1.32 -8.69 -12.36
CA ALA A 198 1.62 -9.88 -13.14
C ALA A 198 1.47 -11.16 -12.29
N THR A 199 1.95 -11.15 -11.05
CA THR A 199 1.80 -12.28 -10.12
C THR A 199 0.34 -12.51 -9.77
N PHE A 200 -0.44 -11.45 -9.54
CA PHE A 200 -1.88 -11.58 -9.32
C PHE A 200 -2.58 -12.22 -10.54
N MET A 201 -2.28 -11.77 -11.76
CA MET A 201 -2.86 -12.33 -12.98
C MET A 201 -2.49 -13.82 -13.16
N LEU A 202 -1.23 -14.18 -12.88
CA LEU A 202 -0.79 -15.58 -12.91
C LEU A 202 -1.50 -16.40 -11.86
N SER A 203 -1.69 -15.89 -10.65
CA SER A 203 -2.45 -16.56 -9.58
C SER A 203 -3.90 -16.80 -10.00
N LEU A 204 -4.55 -15.83 -10.64
CA LEU A 204 -5.93 -15.92 -11.09
C LEU A 204 -6.12 -16.99 -12.18
N ILE A 205 -5.13 -17.18 -13.06
CA ILE A 205 -5.17 -18.17 -14.14
C ILE A 205 -5.05 -19.61 -13.57
N HIS A 206 -4.36 -19.77 -12.44
CA HIS A 206 -4.12 -21.10 -11.83
C HIS A 206 -5.18 -21.53 -10.80
N ILE A 207 -6.10 -20.65 -10.42
CA ILE A 207 -7.24 -20.92 -9.53
C ILE A 207 -8.47 -21.31 -10.38
#